data_627b93f2c5475307ebfba62624073358
#
_entry.id   627b93f2c5475307ebfba62624073358
#
_cell.length_a   1.000
_cell.length_b   1.000
_cell.length_c   1.000
_cell.angle_alpha   90.00
_cell.angle_beta   90.00
_cell.angle_gamma   90.00
#
_symmetry.space_group_name_H-M   'P 1'
#
loop_
_entity.id
_entity.type
_entity.pdbx_description
1 polymer ?
#
loop_
_entity_poly.entity_id
_entity_poly.type
_entity_poly.pdbx_seq_one_letter_code
_entity_poly.pdbx_strand_id
1 'polypeptide(L)'
;MIDYNLEKRRFVIGGVAIVIVVTYLIRLFTLQIMSDDYKKNADSNAFLKQIEYPSRGAIYDRNGKLMVYNQPSYDIMVVMNEEKNRLDTMDFCNALGITKEFFIKRMEDIKDRSKNPGYSRYTQQLFMTQLSDKDFSVFQEKMFRFPGFYVQKRSIREYTYPYAAHVLGDVGEVSESDIEDDSYYQPGDYIGKLGLEKHYEKELRGQKGVKIMLRDARGRIQGSYQNGKFDQKPIAGKDLTLGID
;
A
#
# COMPACT_ATOMS: atom_id res chain seq x y z
N MET A 1 61.89 11.20 44.63
CA MET A 1 60.84 10.33 45.21
C MET A 1 59.47 10.68 44.65
N ILE A 2 59.29 10.76 43.32
CA ILE A 2 58.03 11.16 42.64
C ILE A 2 57.60 10.16 41.58
N ASP A 3 58.34 9.14 41.23
CA ASP A 3 58.03 8.30 40.05
C ASP A 3 57.13 7.07 40.26
N TYR A 4 56.95 6.63 41.49
CA TYR A 4 56.19 5.44 41.79
C TYR A 4 54.64 5.56 41.56
N ASN A 5 54.15 6.79 41.49
CA ASN A 5 52.69 7.03 41.33
C ASN A 5 52.28 7.13 39.84
N LEU A 6 53.18 7.49 38.93
CA LEU A 6 52.87 7.65 37.53
C LEU A 6 52.79 6.32 36.76
N GLU A 7 53.68 5.37 37.14
CA GLU A 7 53.64 4.03 36.52
C GLU A 7 52.34 3.27 36.85
N LYS A 8 51.87 3.33 38.09
CA LYS A 8 50.59 2.73 38.49
C LYS A 8 49.39 3.38 37.76
N ARG A 9 49.41 4.69 37.59
CA ARG A 9 48.34 5.46 36.91
C ARG A 9 48.24 5.09 35.43
N ARG A 10 49.38 4.86 34.74
CA ARG A 10 49.33 4.44 33.31
C ARG A 10 48.67 3.09 33.13
N PHE A 11 48.89 2.13 34.03
CA PHE A 11 48.21 0.82 33.99
C PHE A 11 46.71 0.95 34.28
N VAL A 12 46.30 1.82 35.21
CA VAL A 12 44.90 2.09 35.46
C VAL A 12 44.20 2.73 34.25
N ILE A 13 44.83 3.75 33.64
CA ILE A 13 44.33 4.42 32.44
C ILE A 13 44.25 3.42 31.29
N GLY A 14 45.30 2.57 31.08
CA GLY A 14 45.28 1.51 30.07
C GLY A 14 44.16 0.49 30.30
N GLY A 15 43.97 0.07 31.54
CA GLY A 15 42.86 -0.82 31.92
C GLY A 15 41.48 -0.23 31.62
N VAL A 16 41.28 1.04 31.98
CA VAL A 16 40.00 1.74 31.64
C VAL A 16 39.80 1.85 30.13
N ALA A 17 40.86 2.20 29.38
CA ALA A 17 40.78 2.28 27.93
C ALA A 17 40.40 0.93 27.29
N ILE A 18 41.02 -0.19 27.78
CA ILE A 18 40.66 -1.53 27.32
C ILE A 18 39.19 -1.88 27.61
N VAL A 19 38.71 -1.57 28.82
CA VAL A 19 37.31 -1.82 29.17
C VAL A 19 36.35 -1.07 28.26
N ILE A 20 36.64 0.21 27.95
CA ILE A 20 35.86 1.01 27.02
C ILE A 20 35.84 0.35 25.63
N VAL A 21 37.00 -0.01 25.11
CA VAL A 21 37.10 -0.66 23.78
C VAL A 21 36.33 -1.98 23.74
N VAL A 22 36.47 -2.82 24.76
CA VAL A 22 35.72 -4.10 24.85
C VAL A 22 34.22 -3.85 24.92
N THR A 23 33.78 -2.87 25.68
CA THR A 23 32.36 -2.51 25.76
C THR A 23 31.82 -2.05 24.38
N TYR A 24 32.58 -1.22 23.65
CA TYR A 24 32.22 -0.83 22.28
C TYR A 24 32.18 -2.00 21.32
N LEU A 25 33.15 -2.92 21.39
CA LEU A 25 33.15 -4.12 20.54
C LEU A 25 31.95 -5.01 20.81
N ILE A 26 31.61 -5.25 22.08
CA ILE A 26 30.41 -6.01 22.45
C ILE A 26 29.15 -5.30 21.93
N ARG A 27 29.07 -3.98 22.08
CA ARG A 27 27.93 -3.20 21.61
C ARG A 27 27.77 -3.23 20.09
N LEU A 28 28.90 -3.09 19.37
CA LEU A 28 28.90 -3.23 17.89
C LEU A 28 28.48 -4.64 17.46
N PHE A 29 29.00 -5.66 18.11
CA PHE A 29 28.61 -7.05 17.84
C PHE A 29 27.11 -7.27 18.05
N THR A 30 26.55 -6.82 19.18
CA THR A 30 25.10 -6.94 19.43
C THR A 30 24.26 -6.19 18.41
N LEU A 31 24.67 -4.98 18.01
CA LEU A 31 23.95 -4.15 17.05
C LEU A 31 24.02 -4.72 15.62
N GLN A 32 25.17 -5.27 15.21
CA GLN A 32 25.38 -5.73 13.83
C GLN A 32 24.94 -7.18 13.59
N ILE A 33 25.03 -8.04 14.58
CA ILE A 33 24.80 -9.48 14.41
C ILE A 33 23.54 -9.98 15.10
N MET A 34 23.20 -9.45 16.29
CA MET A 34 22.05 -9.94 17.05
C MET A 34 20.77 -9.13 16.82
N SER A 35 20.84 -7.95 16.23
CA SER A 35 19.67 -7.10 16.03
C SER A 35 19.21 -7.18 14.57
N ASP A 36 18.19 -7.99 14.32
CA ASP A 36 17.49 -8.06 13.02
C ASP A 36 16.64 -6.81 12.71
N ASP A 37 16.36 -5.98 13.71
CA ASP A 37 15.49 -4.81 13.54
C ASP A 37 16.09 -3.76 12.61
N TYR A 38 17.40 -3.54 12.67
CA TYR A 38 18.08 -2.62 11.75
C TYR A 38 18.08 -3.13 10.33
N LYS A 39 18.22 -4.45 10.13
CA LYS A 39 18.15 -5.07 8.82
C LYS A 39 16.73 -5.00 8.27
N LYS A 40 15.71 -5.32 9.07
CA LYS A 40 14.30 -5.18 8.68
C LYS A 40 13.93 -3.74 8.33
N ASN A 41 14.42 -2.76 9.10
CA ASN A 41 14.20 -1.35 8.82
C ASN A 41 14.94 -0.88 7.56
N ALA A 42 16.15 -1.35 7.31
CA ALA A 42 16.88 -1.06 6.09
C ALA A 42 16.18 -1.68 4.87
N ASP A 43 15.72 -2.92 4.97
CA ASP A 43 14.97 -3.61 3.92
C ASP A 43 13.62 -2.93 3.66
N SER A 44 12.88 -2.53 4.71
CA SER A 44 11.60 -1.82 4.57
C SER A 44 11.75 -0.41 3.98
N ASN A 45 12.89 0.24 4.19
CA ASN A 45 13.19 1.53 3.56
C ASN A 45 13.68 1.40 2.11
N ALA A 46 14.36 0.30 1.78
CA ALA A 46 14.87 0.04 0.44
C ALA A 46 13.83 -0.57 -0.49
N PHE A 47 12.84 -1.30 0.05
CA PHE A 47 11.83 -2.01 -0.72
C PHE A 47 10.42 -1.45 -0.48
N LEU A 48 9.74 -1.15 -1.57
CA LEU A 48 8.30 -0.88 -1.56
C LEU A 48 7.57 -2.14 -2.03
N LYS A 49 6.77 -2.74 -1.16
CA LYS A 49 5.84 -3.79 -1.54
C LYS A 49 4.57 -3.14 -2.08
N GLN A 50 4.36 -3.27 -3.38
CA GLN A 50 3.13 -2.82 -4.04
C GLN A 50 2.20 -4.02 -4.19
N ILE A 51 0.99 -3.92 -3.65
CA ILE A 51 -0.02 -4.97 -3.78
C ILE A 51 -0.65 -4.86 -5.16
N GLU A 52 -0.68 -5.98 -5.88
CA GLU A 52 -1.43 -6.11 -7.13
C GLU A 52 -2.74 -6.85 -6.83
N TYR A 53 -3.86 -6.17 -7.10
CA TYR A 53 -5.18 -6.74 -6.84
C TYR A 53 -5.57 -7.73 -7.94
N PRO A 54 -6.08 -8.92 -7.56
CA PRO A 54 -6.60 -9.89 -8.51
C PRO A 54 -7.93 -9.40 -9.11
N SER A 55 -8.28 -9.92 -10.27
CA SER A 55 -9.64 -9.80 -10.78
C SER A 55 -10.55 -10.72 -9.97
N ARG A 56 -11.66 -10.17 -9.45
CA ARG A 56 -12.68 -10.95 -8.78
C ARG A 56 -13.44 -11.82 -9.79
N GLY A 57 -13.81 -13.06 -9.46
CA GLY A 57 -14.53 -13.96 -10.36
C GLY A 57 -15.85 -13.35 -10.85
N ALA A 58 -16.23 -13.58 -12.08
CA ALA A 58 -17.52 -13.17 -12.64
C ALA A 58 -18.64 -14.11 -12.18
N ILE A 59 -19.90 -13.63 -12.26
CA ILE A 59 -21.08 -14.43 -11.94
C ILE A 59 -21.97 -14.51 -13.18
N TYR A 60 -22.28 -15.73 -13.59
CA TYR A 60 -23.10 -16.05 -14.75
C TYR A 60 -24.42 -16.72 -14.34
N ASP A 61 -25.46 -16.56 -15.16
CA ASP A 61 -26.67 -17.34 -15.06
C ASP A 61 -26.47 -18.77 -15.61
N ARG A 62 -27.51 -19.63 -15.58
CA ARG A 62 -27.43 -21.00 -16.10
C ARG A 62 -27.17 -21.05 -17.60
N ASN A 63 -27.50 -20.03 -18.35
CA ASN A 63 -27.34 -19.95 -19.80
C ASN A 63 -25.96 -19.35 -20.19
N GLY A 64 -25.10 -19.04 -19.21
CA GLY A 64 -23.81 -18.40 -19.42
C GLY A 64 -23.90 -16.90 -19.66
N LYS A 65 -25.02 -16.26 -19.35
CA LYS A 65 -25.19 -14.81 -19.48
C LYS A 65 -24.56 -14.10 -18.28
N LEU A 66 -23.81 -13.05 -18.56
CA LEU A 66 -23.05 -12.32 -17.54
C LEU A 66 -24.00 -11.49 -16.65
N MET A 67 -24.01 -11.78 -15.36
CA MET A 67 -24.83 -11.09 -14.37
C MET A 67 -24.02 -10.06 -13.58
N VAL A 68 -22.83 -10.44 -13.15
CA VAL A 68 -21.94 -9.58 -12.36
C VAL A 68 -20.52 -9.69 -12.88
N TYR A 69 -19.89 -8.54 -13.13
CA TYR A 69 -18.54 -8.48 -13.69
C TYR A 69 -17.72 -7.36 -13.05
N ASN A 70 -16.45 -7.29 -13.41
CA ASN A 70 -15.53 -6.26 -12.93
C ASN A 70 -15.34 -5.19 -13.99
N GLN A 71 -15.61 -3.94 -13.63
CA GLN A 71 -15.25 -2.78 -14.44
C GLN A 71 -13.94 -2.18 -13.94
N PRO A 72 -12.98 -1.88 -14.82
CA PRO A 72 -11.77 -1.20 -14.41
C PRO A 72 -12.09 0.15 -13.77
N SER A 73 -11.38 0.47 -12.72
CA SER A 73 -11.44 1.75 -12.03
C SER A 73 -10.03 2.16 -11.63
N TYR A 74 -9.82 3.43 -11.40
CA TYR A 74 -8.53 3.98 -11.05
C TYR A 74 -8.67 4.85 -9.80
N ASP A 75 -7.80 4.58 -8.83
CA ASP A 75 -7.68 5.38 -7.63
C ASP A 75 -6.44 6.25 -7.73
N ILE A 76 -6.55 7.50 -7.29
CA ILE A 76 -5.41 8.40 -7.17
C ILE A 76 -4.86 8.29 -5.77
N MET A 77 -3.58 7.96 -5.69
CA MET A 77 -2.82 7.87 -4.47
C MET A 77 -1.85 9.05 -4.37
N VAL A 78 -1.57 9.51 -3.16
CA VAL A 78 -0.60 10.57 -2.90
C VAL A 78 0.47 10.15 -1.90
N VAL A 79 1.72 10.50 -2.16
CA VAL A 79 2.83 10.39 -1.21
C VAL A 79 3.24 11.78 -0.78
N MET A 80 2.85 12.16 0.43
CA MET A 80 3.02 13.53 0.95
C MET A 80 4.47 14.03 0.97
N ASN A 81 5.44 13.13 1.12
CA ASN A 81 6.86 13.51 1.15
C ASN A 81 7.39 13.89 -0.24
N GLU A 82 6.76 13.42 -1.30
CA GLU A 82 7.17 13.65 -2.70
C GLU A 82 6.46 14.87 -3.31
N GLU A 83 5.28 15.24 -2.75
CA GLU A 83 4.48 16.39 -3.18
C GLU A 83 5.14 17.76 -2.91
N LYS A 84 6.29 17.79 -2.25
CA LYS A 84 6.94 19.04 -1.75
C LYS A 84 7.10 20.12 -2.83
N ASN A 85 6.34 21.22 -2.67
CA ASN A 85 6.54 22.57 -3.22
C ASN A 85 6.60 22.75 -4.75
N ARG A 86 6.08 21.79 -5.55
CA ARG A 86 6.11 21.90 -7.02
C ARG A 86 4.76 21.67 -7.69
N LEU A 87 3.72 21.40 -6.91
CA LEU A 87 2.40 21.11 -7.44
C LEU A 87 1.69 22.42 -7.81
N ASP A 88 1.36 22.58 -9.08
CA ASP A 88 0.36 23.57 -9.50
C ASP A 88 -1.03 23.00 -9.17
N THR A 89 -1.56 23.43 -8.01
CA THR A 89 -2.86 22.98 -7.51
C THR A 89 -4.00 23.28 -8.48
N MET A 90 -3.92 24.41 -9.21
CA MET A 90 -4.98 24.77 -10.16
C MET A 90 -4.97 23.87 -11.39
N ASP A 91 -3.79 23.59 -11.93
CA ASP A 91 -3.64 22.68 -13.07
C ASP A 91 -4.05 21.25 -12.68
N PHE A 92 -3.69 20.81 -11.47
CA PHE A 92 -4.12 19.52 -10.92
C PHE A 92 -5.65 19.43 -10.80
N CYS A 93 -6.30 20.44 -10.20
CA CYS A 93 -7.74 20.50 -10.06
C CYS A 93 -8.45 20.49 -11.42
N ASN A 94 -7.93 21.24 -12.39
CA ASN A 94 -8.48 21.27 -13.74
C ASN A 94 -8.31 19.92 -14.46
N ALA A 95 -7.20 19.21 -14.23
CA ALA A 95 -6.94 17.90 -14.84
C ALA A 95 -7.92 16.82 -14.33
N LEU A 96 -8.41 16.95 -13.10
CA LEU A 96 -9.32 16.00 -12.45
C LEU A 96 -10.78 16.49 -12.41
N GLY A 97 -11.06 17.73 -12.86
CA GLY A 97 -12.39 18.32 -12.78
C GLY A 97 -12.88 18.55 -11.34
N ILE A 98 -11.97 18.75 -10.38
CA ILE A 98 -12.27 18.99 -8.97
C ILE A 98 -12.08 20.45 -8.58
N THR A 99 -12.75 20.90 -7.50
CA THR A 99 -12.56 22.25 -6.97
C THR A 99 -11.32 22.32 -6.07
N LYS A 100 -10.76 23.54 -5.94
CA LYS A 100 -9.62 23.78 -5.04
C LYS A 100 -9.99 23.51 -3.59
N GLU A 101 -11.20 23.82 -3.19
CA GLU A 101 -11.72 23.58 -1.83
C GLU A 101 -11.74 22.07 -1.53
N PHE A 102 -12.22 21.27 -2.48
CA PHE A 102 -12.18 19.81 -2.36
C PHE A 102 -10.75 19.29 -2.18
N PHE A 103 -9.81 19.78 -3.00
CA PHE A 103 -8.40 19.40 -2.92
C PHE A 103 -7.83 19.69 -1.52
N ILE A 104 -8.00 20.92 -1.02
CA ILE A 104 -7.46 21.35 0.28
C ILE A 104 -8.07 20.49 1.39
N LYS A 105 -9.40 20.36 1.43
CA LYS A 105 -10.09 19.54 2.42
C LYS A 105 -9.60 18.09 2.40
N ARG A 106 -9.44 17.50 1.22
CA ARG A 106 -8.99 16.12 1.10
C ARG A 106 -7.55 15.93 1.59
N MET A 107 -6.65 16.89 1.29
CA MET A 107 -5.27 16.88 1.77
C MET A 107 -5.19 17.05 3.30
N GLU A 108 -6.09 17.80 3.91
CA GLU A 108 -6.22 17.93 5.36
C GLU A 108 -6.75 16.64 5.99
N ASP A 109 -7.82 16.06 5.44
CA ASP A 109 -8.39 14.80 5.91
C ASP A 109 -7.38 13.65 5.87
N ILE A 110 -6.53 13.58 4.84
CA ILE A 110 -5.45 12.59 4.74
C ILE A 110 -4.42 12.77 5.87
N LYS A 111 -4.08 14.02 6.24
CA LYS A 111 -3.10 14.33 7.30
C LYS A 111 -3.65 14.14 8.70
N ASP A 112 -4.95 14.16 8.85
CA ASP A 112 -5.62 14.02 10.14
C ASP A 112 -5.60 12.56 10.60
N ARG A 113 -4.83 12.28 11.65
CA ARG A 113 -4.70 10.94 12.22
C ARG A 113 -5.98 10.42 12.87
N SER A 114 -6.94 11.28 13.19
CA SER A 114 -8.23 10.84 13.71
C SER A 114 -9.09 10.21 12.61
N LYS A 115 -8.93 10.65 11.36
CA LYS A 115 -9.63 10.13 10.18
C LYS A 115 -8.81 9.07 9.43
N ASN A 116 -7.50 9.13 9.55
CA ASN A 116 -6.56 8.24 8.90
C ASN A 116 -5.49 7.74 9.90
N PRO A 117 -5.81 6.75 10.75
CA PRO A 117 -4.87 6.23 11.76
C PRO A 117 -3.57 5.70 11.17
N GLY A 118 -3.61 5.18 9.93
CA GLY A 118 -2.45 4.68 9.18
C GLY A 118 -1.64 5.74 8.44
N TYR A 119 -1.89 7.03 8.68
CA TYR A 119 -1.18 8.10 7.98
C TYR A 119 0.33 8.07 8.18
N SER A 120 1.04 8.04 7.06
CA SER A 120 2.49 8.25 6.97
C SER A 120 2.81 9.16 5.79
N ARG A 121 3.80 10.04 5.96
CA ARG A 121 4.27 10.91 4.88
C ARG A 121 4.97 10.17 3.75
N TYR A 122 5.43 8.96 4.02
CA TYR A 122 6.27 8.15 3.12
C TYR A 122 5.50 7.05 2.41
N THR A 123 4.26 6.79 2.83
CA THR A 123 3.41 5.75 2.22
C THR A 123 2.36 6.39 1.31
N GLN A 124 1.91 5.61 0.34
CA GLN A 124 0.80 6.00 -0.52
C GLN A 124 -0.48 6.13 0.30
N GLN A 125 -1.14 7.26 0.18
CA GLN A 125 -2.42 7.56 0.82
C GLN A 125 -3.48 7.74 -0.27
N LEU A 126 -4.68 7.27 -0.01
CA LEU A 126 -5.78 7.39 -0.94
C LEU A 126 -6.25 8.84 -1.04
N PHE A 127 -6.13 9.45 -2.22
CA PHE A 127 -6.61 10.81 -2.48
C PHE A 127 -8.02 10.81 -3.05
N MET A 128 -8.26 10.05 -4.10
CA MET A 128 -9.56 9.99 -4.79
C MET A 128 -9.79 8.59 -5.35
N THR A 129 -11.03 8.11 -5.30
CA THR A 129 -11.43 6.78 -5.79
C THR A 129 -12.25 6.89 -7.07
N GLN A 130 -12.33 5.78 -7.80
CA GLN A 130 -13.32 5.56 -8.84
C GLN A 130 -13.23 6.53 -10.03
N LEU A 131 -12.01 6.85 -10.50
CA LEU A 131 -11.86 7.52 -11.78
C LEU A 131 -12.33 6.61 -12.91
N SER A 132 -13.09 7.20 -13.84
CA SER A 132 -13.45 6.53 -15.08
C SER A 132 -12.22 6.36 -16.00
N ASP A 133 -12.29 5.43 -16.94
CA ASP A 133 -11.24 5.25 -17.96
C ASP A 133 -10.92 6.55 -18.73
N LYS A 134 -11.96 7.37 -18.97
CA LYS A 134 -11.82 8.64 -19.68
C LYS A 134 -11.04 9.66 -18.85
N ASP A 135 -11.45 9.86 -17.58
CA ASP A 135 -10.80 10.83 -16.69
C ASP A 135 -9.37 10.39 -16.36
N PHE A 136 -9.16 9.09 -16.20
CA PHE A 136 -7.83 8.51 -16.03
C PHE A 136 -6.92 8.82 -17.23
N SER A 137 -7.41 8.63 -18.47
CA SER A 137 -6.62 8.88 -19.67
C SER A 137 -6.15 10.33 -19.76
N VAL A 138 -7.05 11.28 -19.47
CA VAL A 138 -6.73 12.73 -19.43
C VAL A 138 -5.74 13.06 -18.32
N PHE A 139 -5.91 12.46 -17.14
CA PHE A 139 -5.01 12.68 -16.01
C PHE A 139 -3.63 12.06 -16.26
N GLN A 140 -3.57 10.87 -16.86
CA GLN A 140 -2.33 10.16 -17.15
C GLN A 140 -1.41 10.94 -18.09
N GLU A 141 -1.95 11.63 -19.08
CA GLU A 141 -1.16 12.48 -19.98
C GLU A 141 -0.44 13.59 -19.22
N LYS A 142 -1.01 14.08 -18.13
CA LYS A 142 -0.48 15.18 -17.32
C LYS A 142 0.22 14.73 -16.05
N MET A 143 0.20 13.44 -15.72
CA MET A 143 0.71 12.91 -14.44
C MET A 143 2.17 13.26 -14.18
N PHE A 144 3.01 13.40 -15.22
CA PHE A 144 4.41 13.81 -15.07
C PHE A 144 4.59 15.22 -14.46
N ARG A 145 3.54 16.06 -14.49
CA ARG A 145 3.51 17.40 -13.89
C ARG A 145 3.15 17.39 -12.41
N PHE A 146 2.64 16.24 -11.91
CA PHE A 146 2.12 16.09 -10.56
C PHE A 146 2.95 15.11 -9.74
N PRO A 147 4.20 15.45 -9.38
CA PRO A 147 5.06 14.57 -8.60
C PRO A 147 4.44 14.28 -7.24
N GLY A 148 4.55 13.02 -6.81
CA GLY A 148 3.95 12.52 -5.56
C GLY A 148 2.54 11.97 -5.71
N PHE A 149 1.91 12.12 -6.88
CA PHE A 149 0.64 11.47 -7.20
C PHE A 149 0.87 10.24 -8.07
N TYR A 150 0.13 9.18 -7.77
CA TYR A 150 0.21 7.88 -8.43
C TYR A 150 -1.19 7.37 -8.73
N VAL A 151 -1.31 6.55 -9.74
CA VAL A 151 -2.56 5.87 -10.05
C VAL A 151 -2.44 4.40 -9.67
N GLN A 152 -3.43 3.90 -8.95
CA GLN A 152 -3.59 2.50 -8.62
C GLN A 152 -4.81 1.95 -9.35
N LYS A 153 -4.59 0.94 -10.18
CA LYS A 153 -5.68 0.26 -10.87
C LYS A 153 -6.45 -0.61 -9.87
N ARG A 154 -7.76 -0.47 -9.88
CA ARG A 154 -8.71 -1.30 -9.12
C ARG A 154 -9.83 -1.84 -10.01
N SER A 155 -10.67 -2.67 -9.45
CA SER A 155 -11.89 -3.14 -10.11
C SER A 155 -13.09 -2.75 -9.27
N ILE A 156 -14.11 -2.20 -9.92
CA ILE A 156 -15.43 -1.98 -9.32
C ILE A 156 -16.33 -3.11 -9.76
N ARG A 157 -17.21 -3.55 -8.87
CA ARG A 157 -18.21 -4.57 -9.14
C ARG A 157 -19.40 -3.94 -9.83
N GLU A 158 -19.72 -4.46 -11.04
CA GLU A 158 -20.84 -3.97 -11.83
C GLU A 158 -21.89 -5.07 -11.98
N TYR A 159 -23.15 -4.68 -11.84
CA TYR A 159 -24.32 -5.55 -11.89
C TYR A 159 -25.09 -5.24 -13.17
N THR A 160 -25.17 -6.20 -14.09
CA THR A 160 -25.76 -6.00 -15.40
C THR A 160 -27.27 -5.69 -15.33
N TYR A 161 -27.94 -6.24 -14.30
CA TYR A 161 -29.39 -6.16 -14.19
C TYR A 161 -29.84 -5.60 -12.84
N PRO A 162 -30.92 -4.81 -12.79
CA PRO A 162 -31.44 -4.21 -11.54
C PRO A 162 -32.32 -5.20 -10.73
N TYR A 163 -32.16 -6.51 -10.93
CA TYR A 163 -32.89 -7.56 -10.20
C TYR A 163 -31.94 -8.59 -9.59
N ALA A 164 -32.53 -9.49 -8.77
CA ALA A 164 -31.78 -10.50 -8.02
C ALA A 164 -30.75 -9.95 -7.00
N ALA A 165 -30.83 -8.67 -6.63
CA ALA A 165 -29.88 -8.02 -5.72
C ALA A 165 -29.74 -8.76 -4.38
N HIS A 166 -30.83 -9.30 -3.82
CA HIS A 166 -30.81 -10.06 -2.56
C HIS A 166 -30.06 -11.40 -2.69
N VAL A 167 -30.07 -12.01 -3.89
CA VAL A 167 -29.36 -13.26 -4.15
C VAL A 167 -27.89 -12.97 -4.44
N LEU A 168 -27.63 -12.05 -5.37
CA LEU A 168 -26.27 -11.68 -5.77
C LEU A 168 -25.49 -11.07 -4.60
N GLY A 169 -26.17 -10.20 -3.85
CA GLY A 169 -25.54 -9.44 -2.77
C GLY A 169 -24.79 -8.23 -3.28
N ASP A 170 -23.92 -7.69 -2.47
CA ASP A 170 -23.10 -6.53 -2.76
C ASP A 170 -21.67 -6.67 -2.21
N VAL A 171 -20.80 -5.82 -2.71
CA VAL A 171 -19.41 -5.72 -2.30
C VAL A 171 -19.18 -4.34 -1.69
N GLY A 172 -18.65 -4.29 -0.48
CA GLY A 172 -18.38 -3.05 0.23
C GLY A 172 -16.96 -3.03 0.81
N GLU A 173 -16.54 -1.87 1.29
CA GLU A 173 -15.25 -1.72 1.96
C GLU A 173 -15.20 -2.54 3.25
N VAL A 174 -14.04 -3.11 3.55
CA VAL A 174 -13.80 -3.89 4.76
C VAL A 174 -13.94 -3.03 6.02
N SER A 175 -14.52 -3.60 7.07
CA SER A 175 -14.56 -3.03 8.42
C SER A 175 -13.35 -3.50 9.24
N GLU A 176 -13.12 -2.87 10.39
CA GLU A 176 -12.08 -3.30 11.31
C GLU A 176 -12.26 -4.77 11.75
N SER A 177 -13.52 -5.20 11.99
CA SER A 177 -13.83 -6.59 12.32
C SER A 177 -13.48 -7.57 11.20
N ASP A 178 -13.71 -7.21 9.92
CA ASP A 178 -13.37 -8.07 8.79
C ASP A 178 -11.83 -8.27 8.68
N ILE A 179 -11.06 -7.24 9.05
CA ILE A 179 -9.59 -7.30 9.05
C ILE A 179 -9.06 -8.15 10.22
N GLU A 180 -9.70 -8.09 11.38
CA GLU A 180 -9.34 -8.93 12.52
C GLU A 180 -9.63 -10.41 12.26
N ASP A 181 -10.74 -10.71 11.56
CA ASP A 181 -11.16 -12.06 11.24
C ASP A 181 -10.29 -12.73 10.15
N ASP A 182 -9.80 -11.97 9.17
CA ASP A 182 -9.00 -12.50 8.07
C ASP A 182 -7.84 -11.55 7.70
N SER A 183 -6.62 -11.99 7.99
CA SER A 183 -5.38 -11.25 7.69
C SER A 183 -5.11 -10.99 6.19
N TYR A 184 -5.93 -11.54 5.30
CA TYR A 184 -5.90 -11.25 3.87
C TYR A 184 -6.25 -9.79 3.58
N TYR A 185 -7.15 -9.20 4.40
CA TYR A 185 -7.68 -7.86 4.18
C TYR A 185 -6.80 -6.78 4.80
N GLN A 186 -6.79 -5.64 4.13
CA GLN A 186 -6.15 -4.41 4.58
C GLN A 186 -7.14 -3.25 4.49
N PRO A 187 -6.97 -2.18 5.26
CA PRO A 187 -7.82 -0.99 5.15
C PRO A 187 -7.93 -0.50 3.71
N GLY A 188 -9.16 -0.28 3.25
CA GLY A 188 -9.46 0.13 1.88
C GLY A 188 -9.66 -1.03 0.89
N ASP A 189 -9.59 -2.29 1.33
CA ASP A 189 -9.98 -3.44 0.51
C ASP A 189 -11.51 -3.56 0.42
N TYR A 190 -11.96 -4.42 -0.48
CA TYR A 190 -13.38 -4.73 -0.67
C TYR A 190 -13.67 -6.18 -0.34
N ILE A 191 -14.84 -6.43 0.27
CA ILE A 191 -15.33 -7.75 0.66
C ILE A 191 -16.80 -7.88 0.31
N GLY A 192 -17.26 -9.09 -0.03
CA GLY A 192 -18.68 -9.37 -0.18
C GLY A 192 -19.43 -9.24 1.14
N LYS A 193 -20.40 -8.33 1.19
CA LYS A 193 -21.16 -8.03 2.42
C LYS A 193 -22.41 -8.88 2.55
N LEU A 194 -23.09 -9.18 1.45
CA LEU A 194 -24.34 -9.92 1.43
C LEU A 194 -24.36 -10.96 0.31
N GLY A 195 -25.37 -11.86 0.35
CA GLY A 195 -25.72 -12.80 -0.71
C GLY A 195 -24.60 -13.74 -1.12
N LEU A 196 -24.56 -14.05 -2.43
CA LEU A 196 -23.55 -14.92 -3.03
C LEU A 196 -22.14 -14.31 -2.95
N GLU A 197 -22.03 -12.99 -3.07
CA GLU A 197 -20.77 -12.28 -2.93
C GLU A 197 -20.10 -12.56 -1.58
N LYS A 198 -20.87 -12.60 -0.49
CA LYS A 198 -20.38 -12.95 0.84
C LYS A 198 -20.12 -14.44 0.99
N HIS A 199 -21.06 -15.28 0.52
CA HIS A 199 -21.00 -16.72 0.74
C HIS A 199 -19.81 -17.36 0.01
N TYR A 200 -19.54 -16.91 -1.22
CA TYR A 200 -18.43 -17.40 -2.06
C TYR A 200 -17.24 -16.43 -2.10
N GLU A 201 -17.08 -15.62 -1.05
CA GLU A 201 -16.02 -14.62 -0.98
C GLU A 201 -14.63 -15.21 -1.26
N LYS A 202 -14.29 -16.34 -0.64
CA LYS A 202 -12.97 -16.98 -0.76
C LYS A 202 -12.68 -17.46 -2.18
N GLU A 203 -13.70 -17.90 -2.90
CA GLU A 203 -13.59 -18.33 -4.30
C GLU A 203 -13.52 -17.14 -5.25
N LEU A 204 -14.35 -16.12 -5.01
CA LEU A 204 -14.48 -14.95 -5.87
C LEU A 204 -13.31 -13.97 -5.74
N ARG A 205 -12.76 -13.76 -4.54
CA ARG A 205 -11.76 -12.69 -4.28
C ARG A 205 -10.41 -12.92 -4.94
N GLY A 206 -10.04 -14.18 -5.25
CA GLY A 206 -8.71 -14.54 -5.77
C GLY A 206 -7.58 -14.39 -4.73
N GLN A 207 -6.35 -14.28 -5.21
CA GLN A 207 -5.17 -14.08 -4.35
C GLN A 207 -4.41 -12.84 -4.80
N LYS A 208 -4.08 -11.95 -3.86
CA LYS A 208 -3.29 -10.74 -4.10
C LYS A 208 -1.89 -11.10 -4.56
N GLY A 209 -1.40 -10.35 -5.54
CA GLY A 209 -0.01 -10.34 -5.93
C GLY A 209 0.79 -9.31 -5.11
N VAL A 210 2.10 -9.47 -5.11
CA VAL A 210 3.03 -8.52 -4.49
C VAL A 210 4.15 -8.23 -5.45
N LYS A 211 4.33 -6.96 -5.80
CA LYS A 211 5.44 -6.46 -6.59
C LYS A 211 6.43 -5.74 -5.69
N ILE A 212 7.71 -6.12 -5.79
CA ILE A 212 8.76 -5.55 -4.97
C ILE A 212 9.52 -4.50 -5.78
N MET A 213 9.34 -3.23 -5.40
CA MET A 213 10.00 -2.10 -6.05
C MET A 213 11.16 -1.60 -5.20
N LEU A 214 12.28 -1.25 -5.84
CA LEU A 214 13.40 -0.60 -5.19
C LEU A 214 13.12 0.89 -4.99
N ARG A 215 13.46 1.40 -3.82
CA ARG A 215 13.44 2.82 -3.48
C ARG A 215 14.86 3.34 -3.23
N ASP A 216 15.12 4.58 -3.66
CA ASP A 216 16.33 5.27 -3.24
C ASP A 216 16.18 5.88 -1.83
N ALA A 217 17.27 6.44 -1.30
CA ALA A 217 17.27 7.12 0.01
C ALA A 217 16.32 8.34 0.08
N ARG A 218 15.78 8.79 -1.05
CA ARG A 218 14.80 9.88 -1.16
C ARG A 218 13.37 9.37 -1.36
N GLY A 219 13.16 8.05 -1.31
CA GLY A 219 11.86 7.40 -1.48
C GLY A 219 11.42 7.19 -2.94
N ARG A 220 12.23 7.55 -3.94
CA ARG A 220 11.86 7.44 -5.35
C ARG A 220 12.02 6.01 -5.84
N ILE A 221 11.04 5.54 -6.61
CA ILE A 221 11.05 4.21 -7.21
C ILE A 221 12.10 4.17 -8.33
N GLN A 222 13.07 3.25 -8.21
CA GLN A 222 14.15 3.03 -9.17
C GLN A 222 13.82 1.89 -10.16
N GLY A 223 12.85 1.05 -9.85
CA GLY A 223 12.44 -0.09 -10.68
C GLY A 223 12.08 -1.32 -9.86
N SER A 224 11.81 -2.43 -10.54
CA SER A 224 11.53 -3.71 -9.87
C SER A 224 12.80 -4.31 -9.27
N TYR A 225 12.69 -4.86 -8.06
CA TYR A 225 13.79 -5.57 -7.42
C TYR A 225 14.18 -6.81 -8.22
N GLN A 226 15.47 -6.93 -8.56
CA GLN A 226 16.03 -8.04 -9.36
C GLN A 226 15.18 -8.40 -10.60
N ASN A 227 14.72 -7.39 -11.33
CA ASN A 227 13.89 -7.55 -12.52
C ASN A 227 12.59 -8.34 -12.27
N GLY A 228 12.01 -8.22 -11.06
CA GLY A 228 10.75 -8.89 -10.70
C GLY A 228 10.86 -10.36 -10.33
N LYS A 229 12.07 -10.89 -10.08
CA LYS A 229 12.28 -12.31 -9.73
C LYS A 229 11.51 -12.76 -8.49
N PHE A 230 11.24 -11.86 -7.57
CA PHE A 230 10.51 -12.12 -6.31
C PHE A 230 9.08 -11.61 -6.34
N ASP A 231 8.62 -11.10 -7.47
CA ASP A 231 7.25 -10.67 -7.62
C ASP A 231 6.31 -11.88 -7.60
N GLN A 232 5.23 -11.75 -6.86
CA GLN A 232 4.14 -12.73 -6.85
C GLN A 232 3.00 -12.18 -7.70
N LYS A 233 2.67 -12.87 -8.78
CA LYS A 233 1.55 -12.45 -9.63
C LYS A 233 0.22 -12.70 -8.94
N PRO A 234 -0.77 -11.80 -9.09
CA PRO A 234 -2.11 -12.03 -8.57
C PRO A 234 -2.75 -13.21 -9.28
N ILE A 235 -3.56 -13.98 -8.55
CA ILE A 235 -4.35 -15.09 -9.09
C ILE A 235 -5.80 -14.64 -9.08
N ALA A 236 -6.43 -14.61 -10.27
CA ALA A 236 -7.83 -14.25 -10.41
C ALA A 236 -8.76 -15.17 -9.60
N GLY A 237 -9.88 -14.63 -9.14
CA GLY A 237 -10.93 -15.40 -8.51
C GLY A 237 -11.61 -16.35 -9.49
N LYS A 238 -12.31 -17.34 -8.95
CA LYS A 238 -13.07 -18.30 -9.74
C LYS A 238 -14.43 -17.72 -10.13
N ASP A 239 -14.85 -17.97 -11.35
CA ASP A 239 -16.17 -17.60 -11.81
C ASP A 239 -17.24 -18.54 -11.21
N LEU A 240 -18.44 -18.01 -10.99
CA LEU A 240 -19.58 -18.75 -10.52
C LEU A 240 -20.67 -18.82 -11.60
N THR A 241 -21.26 -20.01 -11.77
CA THR A 241 -22.44 -20.19 -12.61
C THR A 241 -23.63 -20.55 -11.73
N LEU A 242 -24.69 -19.76 -11.83
CA LEU A 242 -25.89 -19.93 -11.03
C LEU A 242 -26.90 -20.86 -11.72
N GLY A 243 -27.72 -21.54 -10.95
CA GLY A 243 -28.83 -22.36 -11.47
C GLY A 243 -30.11 -21.57 -11.82
N ILE A 244 -30.05 -20.23 -11.84
CA ILE A 244 -31.16 -19.32 -12.15
C ILE A 244 -31.04 -18.74 -13.55
N ASP A 245 -32.17 -18.27 -14.11
CA ASP A 245 -32.26 -17.65 -15.44
C ASP A 245 -32.42 -16.13 -15.30
#